data_c79d1985d514604a34ed98823e2d1f8b
#
_entry.id   c79d1985d514604a34ed98823e2d1f8b
#
_cell.length_a   1.000
_cell.length_b   1.000
_cell.length_c   1.000
_cell.angle_alpha   90.00
_cell.angle_beta   90.00
_cell.angle_gamma   90.00
#
_symmetry.space_group_name_H-M   'P 1'
#
loop_
_entity.id
_entity.type
_entity.pdbx_description
1 polymer ?
#
loop_
_entity_poly.entity_id
_entity_poly.type
_entity_poly.pdbx_seq_one_letter_code
_entity_poly.pdbx_strand_id
1 'polypeptide(L)'
;PGLFISIEGGEGAGKSTVIATLQEALAATGRELVLTREPGGTPEGEAIRALLLDPANQLVPETELLLMFASRAQLVRRVIRPALARGAVVVADRFTDASFAYQGGGRGLDMGRIAELERWAAGIK
;
A
#
# COMPACT_ATOMS: atom_id res chain seq x y z
N PRO A 1 19.31 6.31 7.46
CA PRO A 1 18.20 5.41 7.19
C PRO A 1 16.96 6.17 6.72
N GLY A 2 16.13 5.45 5.99
CA GLY A 2 14.91 6.01 5.46
C GLY A 2 13.79 6.06 6.48
N LEU A 3 12.70 6.69 6.07
CA LEU A 3 11.51 6.82 6.91
C LEU A 3 10.31 6.37 6.09
N PHE A 4 9.47 5.53 6.68
CA PHE A 4 8.24 5.06 6.06
C PHE A 4 7.03 5.68 6.74
N ILE A 5 6.18 6.32 5.95
CA ILE A 5 4.95 6.95 6.43
C ILE A 5 3.77 6.35 5.66
N SER A 6 2.77 5.88 6.40
CA SER A 6 1.54 5.35 5.81
C SER A 6 0.41 6.36 6.03
N ILE A 7 -0.28 6.71 4.96
CA ILE A 7 -1.44 7.58 5.03
C ILE A 7 -2.66 6.74 4.69
N GLU A 8 -3.60 6.66 5.62
CA GLU A 8 -4.81 5.87 5.46
C GLU A 8 -6.02 6.75 5.43
N GLY A 9 -7.09 6.23 4.84
CA GLY A 9 -8.34 6.95 4.75
C GLY A 9 -8.78 7.14 3.31
N GLY A 10 -10.00 7.61 3.15
CA GLY A 10 -10.55 7.89 1.85
C GLY A 10 -9.89 9.11 1.22
N GLU A 11 -10.18 9.32 -0.05
CA GLU A 11 -9.67 10.50 -0.75
C GLU A 11 -10.23 11.76 -0.12
N GLY A 12 -9.38 12.76 0.04
CA GLY A 12 -9.81 14.02 0.60
C GLY A 12 -8.71 15.06 0.58
N ALA A 13 -9.11 16.29 0.82
CA ALA A 13 -8.21 17.44 0.79
C ALA A 13 -7.13 17.36 1.87
N GLY A 14 -7.45 16.74 3.01
CA GLY A 14 -6.50 16.59 4.10
C GLY A 14 -5.29 15.77 3.72
N LYS A 15 -5.51 14.70 2.96
CA LYS A 15 -4.42 13.84 2.51
C LYS A 15 -3.50 14.58 1.55
N SER A 16 -4.06 15.31 0.59
CA SER A 16 -3.29 16.11 -0.35
C SER A 16 -2.47 17.18 0.37
N THR A 17 -3.04 17.79 1.41
CA THR A 17 -2.35 18.81 2.20
C THR A 17 -1.15 18.21 2.92
N VAL A 18 -1.32 17.04 3.53
CA VAL A 18 -0.22 16.35 4.22
C VAL A 18 0.92 16.07 3.26
N ILE A 19 0.61 15.53 2.09
CA ILE A 19 1.63 15.21 1.08
C ILE A 19 2.35 16.47 0.62
N ALA A 20 1.62 17.55 0.34
CA ALA A 20 2.23 18.80 -0.09
C ALA A 20 3.16 19.36 0.99
N THR A 21 2.75 19.31 2.26
CA THR A 21 3.57 19.75 3.37
C THR A 21 4.87 18.96 3.47
N LEU A 22 4.76 17.63 3.32
CA LEU A 22 5.94 16.77 3.34
C LEU A 22 6.88 17.07 2.17
N GLN A 23 6.32 17.29 0.98
CA GLN A 23 7.13 17.62 -0.19
C GLN A 23 7.93 18.89 0.03
N GLU A 24 7.31 19.91 0.59
CA GLU A 24 7.99 21.18 0.88
C GLU A 24 9.09 21.01 1.93
N ALA A 25 8.78 20.31 3.01
CA ALA A 25 9.74 20.09 4.08
C ALA A 25 10.96 19.31 3.60
N LEU A 26 10.74 18.28 2.79
CA LEU A 26 11.82 17.42 2.30
C LEU A 26 12.63 18.10 1.20
N ALA A 27 12.00 18.94 0.39
CA ALA A 27 12.71 19.70 -0.63
C ALA A 27 13.78 20.61 0.02
N ALA A 28 13.46 21.16 1.18
CA ALA A 28 14.40 22.02 1.91
C ALA A 28 15.61 21.23 2.44
N THR A 29 15.46 19.93 2.68
CA THR A 29 16.55 19.09 3.21
C THR A 29 17.30 18.34 2.12
N GLY A 30 16.82 18.34 0.88
CA GLY A 30 17.40 17.60 -0.21
C GLY A 30 17.12 16.10 -0.14
N ARG A 31 16.28 15.63 0.76
CA ARG A 31 15.94 14.23 0.89
C ARG A 31 14.96 13.79 -0.20
N GLU A 32 15.18 12.60 -0.71
CA GLU A 32 14.29 12.02 -1.71
C GLU A 32 12.94 11.64 -1.09
N LEU A 33 11.87 11.97 -1.79
CA LEU A 33 10.51 11.56 -1.40
C LEU A 33 9.98 10.60 -2.45
N VAL A 34 9.54 9.42 -2.01
CA VAL A 34 8.93 8.42 -2.88
C VAL A 34 7.47 8.29 -2.49
N LEU A 35 6.58 8.57 -3.44
CA LEU A 35 5.14 8.43 -3.22
C LEU A 35 4.67 7.13 -3.84
N THR A 36 3.98 6.30 -3.06
CA THR A 36 3.43 5.04 -3.53
C THR A 36 1.98 4.92 -3.10
N ARG A 37 1.33 3.88 -3.56
CA ARG A 37 -0.04 3.58 -3.12
C ARG A 37 -0.27 2.08 -3.05
N GLU A 38 -1.21 1.68 -2.20
CA GLU A 38 -1.61 0.28 -2.06
C GLU A 38 -3.12 0.13 -2.22
N PRO A 39 -3.58 -0.79 -3.02
CA PRO A 39 -2.80 -1.63 -3.94
C PRO A 39 -2.25 -0.82 -5.10
N GLY A 40 -1.06 -1.19 -5.58
CA GLY A 40 -0.42 -0.50 -6.70
C GLY A 40 1.04 -0.18 -6.43
N GLY A 41 1.50 0.91 -7.03
CA GLY A 41 2.85 1.42 -6.81
C GLY A 41 3.93 0.79 -7.67
N THR A 42 3.63 -0.28 -8.36
CA THR A 42 4.51 -0.94 -9.34
C THR A 42 3.66 -1.27 -10.56
N PRO A 43 4.27 -1.52 -11.74
CA PRO A 43 3.47 -1.91 -12.91
C PRO A 43 2.59 -3.13 -12.62
N GLU A 44 3.14 -4.14 -11.97
CA GLU A 44 2.38 -5.34 -11.61
C GLU A 44 1.31 -5.03 -10.58
N GLY A 45 1.64 -4.21 -9.59
CA GLY A 45 0.68 -3.80 -8.57
C GLY A 45 -0.46 -2.97 -9.14
N GLU A 46 -0.18 -2.12 -10.14
CA GLU A 46 -1.22 -1.34 -10.79
C GLU A 46 -2.17 -2.23 -11.59
N ALA A 47 -1.66 -3.29 -12.21
CA ALA A 47 -2.49 -4.28 -12.89
C ALA A 47 -3.39 -5.00 -11.89
N ILE A 48 -2.85 -5.34 -10.72
CA ILE A 48 -3.63 -5.96 -9.65
C ILE A 48 -4.71 -4.98 -9.15
N ARG A 49 -4.36 -3.72 -9.00
CA ARG A 49 -5.34 -2.69 -8.58
C ARG A 49 -6.49 -2.60 -9.57
N ALA A 50 -6.18 -2.58 -10.87
CA ALA A 50 -7.23 -2.53 -11.90
C ALA A 50 -8.16 -3.73 -11.80
N LEU A 51 -7.60 -4.91 -11.57
CA LEU A 51 -8.39 -6.14 -11.41
C LEU A 51 -9.30 -6.06 -10.19
N LEU A 52 -8.78 -5.55 -9.07
CA LEU A 52 -9.53 -5.45 -7.82
C LEU A 52 -10.67 -4.43 -7.92
N LEU A 53 -10.47 -3.34 -8.65
CA LEU A 53 -11.43 -2.24 -8.73
C LEU A 53 -12.42 -2.37 -9.88
N ASP A 54 -12.23 -3.32 -10.79
CA ASP A 54 -13.13 -3.50 -11.93
C ASP A 54 -14.45 -4.09 -11.46
N PRO A 55 -15.57 -3.35 -11.61
CA PRO A 55 -16.87 -3.84 -11.13
C PRO A 55 -17.39 -5.04 -11.92
N ALA A 56 -16.82 -5.32 -13.08
CA ALA A 56 -17.20 -6.50 -13.86
C ALA A 56 -16.68 -7.79 -13.25
N ASN A 57 -15.67 -7.71 -12.41
CA ASN A 57 -15.08 -8.88 -11.77
C ASN A 57 -15.86 -9.24 -10.52
N GLN A 58 -16.00 -10.54 -10.28
CA GLN A 58 -16.67 -11.06 -9.09
C GLN A 58 -15.67 -11.93 -8.33
N LEU A 59 -14.78 -11.26 -7.61
CA LEU A 59 -13.73 -11.95 -6.88
C LEU A 59 -14.27 -12.43 -5.54
N VAL A 60 -13.92 -13.67 -5.20
CA VAL A 60 -14.24 -14.17 -3.85
C VAL A 60 -13.31 -13.47 -2.85
N PRO A 61 -13.71 -13.39 -1.56
CA PRO A 61 -12.91 -12.66 -0.56
C PRO A 61 -11.46 -13.13 -0.46
N GLU A 62 -11.22 -14.43 -0.59
CA GLU A 62 -9.86 -14.96 -0.54
C GLU A 62 -9.01 -14.44 -1.69
N THR A 63 -9.59 -14.36 -2.89
CA THR A 63 -8.89 -13.85 -4.07
C THR A 63 -8.54 -12.38 -3.88
N GLU A 64 -9.48 -11.58 -3.39
CA GLU A 64 -9.22 -10.18 -3.12
C GLU A 64 -8.06 -10.01 -2.14
N LEU A 65 -8.09 -10.76 -1.06
CA LEU A 65 -7.06 -10.67 -0.03
C LEU A 65 -5.70 -11.06 -0.58
N LEU A 66 -5.64 -12.17 -1.33
CA LEU A 66 -4.38 -12.64 -1.91
C LEU A 66 -3.82 -11.64 -2.91
N LEU A 67 -4.68 -11.02 -3.72
CA LEU A 67 -4.25 -10.00 -4.67
C LEU A 67 -3.69 -8.77 -3.96
N MET A 68 -4.32 -8.35 -2.87
CA MET A 68 -3.81 -7.22 -2.10
C MET A 68 -2.42 -7.51 -1.55
N PHE A 69 -2.20 -8.71 -1.02
CA PHE A 69 -0.89 -9.09 -0.51
C PHE A 69 0.13 -9.28 -1.62
N ALA A 70 -0.31 -9.77 -2.78
CA ALA A 70 0.58 -9.87 -3.94
C ALA A 70 1.09 -8.50 -4.36
N SER A 71 0.19 -7.52 -4.44
CA SER A 71 0.55 -6.14 -4.75
C SER A 71 1.52 -5.57 -3.72
N ARG A 72 1.25 -5.82 -2.44
CA ARG A 72 2.10 -5.33 -1.35
C ARG A 72 3.49 -5.94 -1.40
N ALA A 73 3.58 -7.25 -1.64
CA ALA A 73 4.88 -7.93 -1.73
C ALA A 73 5.74 -7.32 -2.84
N GLN A 74 5.13 -7.05 -3.98
CA GLN A 74 5.82 -6.45 -5.11
C GLN A 74 6.31 -5.04 -4.76
N LEU A 75 5.44 -4.24 -4.15
CA LEU A 75 5.74 -2.87 -3.77
C LEU A 75 6.86 -2.82 -2.72
N VAL A 76 6.77 -3.65 -1.69
CA VAL A 76 7.76 -3.65 -0.61
C VAL A 76 9.15 -3.97 -1.16
N ARG A 77 9.25 -5.01 -1.96
CA ARG A 77 10.55 -5.48 -2.43
C ARG A 77 11.13 -4.65 -3.56
N ARG A 78 10.28 -4.12 -4.44
CA ARG A 78 10.74 -3.37 -5.61
C ARG A 78 10.92 -1.89 -5.35
N VAL A 79 10.16 -1.31 -4.43
CA VAL A 79 10.13 0.13 -4.24
C VAL A 79 10.50 0.52 -2.80
N ILE A 80 9.77 0.01 -1.82
CA ILE A 80 9.89 0.50 -0.45
C ILE A 80 11.25 0.18 0.15
N ARG A 81 11.65 -1.07 0.14
CA ARG A 81 12.94 -1.47 0.72
C ARG A 81 14.13 -0.79 0.05
N PRO A 82 14.21 -0.77 -1.29
CA PRO A 82 15.33 -0.05 -1.92
C PRO A 82 15.35 1.43 -1.60
N ALA A 83 14.17 2.08 -1.55
CA ALA A 83 14.09 3.49 -1.22
C ALA A 83 14.55 3.76 0.22
N LEU A 84 14.10 2.96 1.16
CA LEU A 84 14.52 3.11 2.56
C LEU A 84 16.01 2.87 2.71
N ALA A 85 16.56 1.89 1.98
CA ALA A 85 17.99 1.60 2.04
C ALA A 85 18.86 2.77 1.59
N ARG A 86 18.36 3.57 0.64
CA ARG A 86 19.11 4.75 0.18
C ARG A 86 18.75 6.03 0.93
N GLY A 87 18.01 5.91 2.03
CA GLY A 87 17.70 7.05 2.90
C GLY A 87 16.50 7.88 2.49
N ALA A 88 15.70 7.43 1.54
CA ALA A 88 14.52 8.16 1.10
C ALA A 88 13.40 8.12 2.14
N VAL A 89 12.50 9.09 2.06
CA VAL A 89 11.23 9.05 2.78
C VAL A 89 10.20 8.46 1.85
N VAL A 90 9.54 7.40 2.28
CA VAL A 90 8.50 6.73 1.49
C VAL A 90 7.15 7.02 2.12
N VAL A 91 6.25 7.56 1.32
CA VAL A 91 4.87 7.79 1.74
C VAL A 91 3.97 6.84 0.96
N ALA A 92 3.29 5.97 1.66
CA ALA A 92 2.37 5.01 1.07
C ALA A 92 0.93 5.46 1.31
N ASP A 93 0.22 5.74 0.24
CA ASP A 93 -1.19 6.07 0.29
C ASP A 93 -1.98 4.76 0.24
N ARG A 94 -2.58 4.38 1.36
CA ARG A 94 -3.33 3.14 1.47
C ARG A 94 -4.80 3.39 1.21
N PHE A 95 -5.33 2.63 0.28
CA PHE A 95 -6.75 2.66 -0.02
C PHE A 95 -7.50 1.93 1.11
N THR A 96 -8.31 2.69 1.84
CA THR A 96 -9.07 2.14 2.96
C THR A 96 -10.57 2.25 2.72
N ASP A 97 -11.01 1.87 1.53
CA ASP A 97 -12.44 1.72 1.29
C ASP A 97 -12.94 0.63 2.24
N ALA A 98 -13.97 0.95 3.03
CA ALA A 98 -14.46 0.04 4.05
C ALA A 98 -14.94 -1.29 3.46
N SER A 99 -15.62 -1.24 2.30
CA SER A 99 -16.10 -2.47 1.69
C SER A 99 -14.94 -3.34 1.21
N PHE A 100 -13.89 -2.72 0.70
CA PHE A 100 -12.70 -3.41 0.24
C PHE A 100 -11.99 -4.12 1.39
N ALA A 101 -11.76 -3.38 2.48
CA ALA A 101 -11.10 -3.93 3.67
C ALA A 101 -11.94 -5.05 4.31
N TYR A 102 -13.25 -4.84 4.40
CA TYR A 102 -14.13 -5.83 5.02
C TYR A 102 -14.29 -7.09 4.19
N GLN A 103 -14.34 -6.95 2.88
CA GLN A 103 -14.42 -8.12 2.02
C GLN A 103 -13.18 -8.99 2.18
N GLY A 104 -12.02 -8.38 2.32
CA GLY A 104 -10.79 -9.12 2.53
C GLY A 104 -10.61 -9.64 3.94
N GLY A 105 -11.13 -8.94 4.96
CA GLY A 105 -10.83 -9.25 6.36
C GLY A 105 -12.00 -9.72 7.20
N GLY A 106 -13.23 -9.43 6.80
CA GLY A 106 -14.38 -9.62 7.64
C GLY A 106 -15.33 -10.74 7.27
N ARG A 107 -15.02 -11.54 6.26
CA ARG A 107 -15.95 -12.55 5.73
C ARG A 107 -15.55 -13.97 6.06
N GLY A 108 -15.26 -14.21 7.32
CA GLY A 108 -14.95 -15.55 7.77
C GLY A 108 -13.56 -16.04 7.43
N LEU A 109 -12.67 -15.13 7.06
CA LEU A 109 -11.29 -15.50 6.80
C LEU A 109 -10.54 -15.67 8.12
N ASP A 110 -9.62 -16.61 8.14
CA ASP A 110 -8.82 -16.91 9.33
C ASP A 110 -7.83 -15.76 9.60
N MET A 111 -8.01 -15.10 10.73
CA MET A 111 -7.16 -13.96 11.11
C MET A 111 -5.69 -14.37 11.29
N GLY A 112 -5.43 -15.61 11.71
CA GLY A 112 -4.08 -16.11 11.82
C GLY A 112 -3.39 -16.20 10.48
N ARG A 113 -4.11 -16.64 9.46
CA ARG A 113 -3.57 -16.70 8.09
C ARG A 113 -3.35 -15.31 7.52
N ILE A 114 -4.25 -14.38 7.81
CA ILE A 114 -4.07 -12.99 7.38
C ILE A 114 -2.80 -12.42 7.98
N ALA A 115 -2.56 -12.62 9.27
CA ALA A 115 -1.36 -12.15 9.94
C ALA A 115 -0.09 -12.76 9.33
N GLU A 116 -0.13 -14.05 8.99
CA GLU A 116 0.99 -14.72 8.32
C GLU A 116 1.27 -14.09 6.96
N LEU A 117 0.22 -13.84 6.17
CA LEU A 117 0.36 -13.24 4.86
C LEU A 117 0.95 -11.84 4.96
N GLU A 118 0.52 -11.07 5.96
CA GLU A 118 1.07 -9.74 6.17
C GLU A 118 2.57 -9.79 6.45
N ARG A 119 2.99 -10.68 7.34
CA ARG A 119 4.41 -10.81 7.67
C ARG A 119 5.21 -11.25 6.46
N TRP A 120 4.69 -12.21 5.72
CA TRP A 120 5.39 -12.73 4.55
C TRP A 120 5.46 -11.70 3.43
N ALA A 121 4.35 -11.06 3.09
CA ALA A 121 4.28 -10.09 1.99
C ALA A 121 5.15 -8.86 2.28
N ALA A 122 5.10 -8.34 3.50
CA ALA A 122 5.92 -7.19 3.88
C ALA A 122 7.37 -7.57 4.17
N GLY A 123 7.67 -8.86 4.30
CA GLY A 123 9.01 -9.32 4.64
C GLY A 123 9.38 -9.04 6.09
N ILE A 124 8.41 -8.90 6.95
CA ILE A 124 8.64 -8.77 8.38
C ILE A 124 8.87 -10.17 8.95
N LYS A 125 9.88 -10.29 9.75
CA LYS A 125 10.27 -11.58 10.30
C LYS A 125 9.68 -11.82 11.67
#